data_54783e7bbe5e1be303b545e4a9261b81
#
_entry.id   54783e7bbe5e1be303b545e4a9261b81
#
_cell.length_a   1.000
_cell.length_b   1.000
_cell.length_c   1.000
_cell.angle_alpha   90.00
_cell.angle_beta   90.00
_cell.angle_gamma   90.00
#
_symmetry.space_group_name_H-M   'P 1'
#
loop_
_entity.id
_entity.type
_entity.pdbx_description
1 polymer ?
#
loop_
_entity_poly.entity_id
_entity_poly.type
_entity_poly.pdbx_seq_one_letter_code
_entity_poly.pdbx_strand_id
1 'polypeptide(L)'
;MTNTLGSALSLSALGALGGCSSTQSASTPVINAWAKAEQIRQQVKAPQFPERSFDIRDFGAKADGKTDNSAAFAAAIAACHKAGGGMVLVTQGRYLSGPIHLLSNVNLHITPDATIAFSTDPNAYLPAVLTRWEGMEIMGYSPLIYAFEQTNIAVTGGGTLDGQANRTTWWPWKGNNFSSVDWGVPGVPTQTAARDQLMQDMENNVPVAQRQYAEGSYLRPVFMQPYLCTNVLIEGIIITNAPFWLLNPVRCENVTIDGVTFASMGPNSDGCDPESCKNVVIKNCQFETGDDCIAIKSGRNADGRRLNIPSENILISNCKMRHGHGGVVIGSEISGGVRNVFVENCEMSSPELERGIRIKTNSVRGGLIENFYIRDITIGEVQTAIVIDFDYEEGDAGQFTPTVRNIDIRNLICQKAQQVFQVRGYKRSPIQNLHLNNCHFKDATNIGILEQLDNFVADNVTIKGVEFNV
;
A
#
# COMPACT_ATOMS: atom_id res chain seq x y z
N MET A 1 -59.28 46.38 17.60
CA MET A 1 -59.22 47.28 16.42
C MET A 1 -58.73 46.40 15.28
N THR A 2 -59.65 45.77 14.51
CA THR A 2 -60.11 46.27 13.20
C THR A 2 -58.92 46.36 12.19
N ASN A 3 -58.91 45.72 11.06
CA ASN A 3 -59.80 45.24 10.02
C ASN A 3 -58.99 44.33 9.06
N THR A 4 -59.43 43.18 8.64
CA THR A 4 -60.38 42.76 7.55
C THR A 4 -59.88 42.99 6.09
N LEU A 5 -60.07 41.88 5.32
CA LEU A 5 -60.47 41.76 3.89
C LEU A 5 -59.30 41.77 2.91
N GLY A 6 -59.18 40.95 1.88
CA GLY A 6 -60.20 40.09 1.27
C GLY A 6 -59.70 39.26 0.12
N SER A 7 -60.47 38.35 -0.25
CA SER A 7 -60.40 37.29 -1.24
C SER A 7 -60.18 37.73 -2.70
N ALA A 8 -59.61 36.86 -3.52
CA ALA A 8 -60.11 36.57 -4.86
C ALA A 8 -59.57 35.22 -5.39
N LEU A 9 -60.51 34.34 -5.69
CA LEU A 9 -60.34 33.13 -6.51
C LEU A 9 -60.25 33.52 -7.99
N SER A 10 -59.47 32.78 -8.74
CA SER A 10 -59.78 32.50 -10.15
C SER A 10 -59.23 31.13 -10.55
N LEU A 11 -60.18 30.25 -10.93
CA LEU A 11 -59.88 29.00 -11.67
C LEU A 11 -59.56 29.33 -13.13
N SER A 12 -58.65 28.58 -13.74
CA SER A 12 -58.83 28.06 -15.09
C SER A 12 -57.73 27.10 -15.56
N ALA A 13 -58.19 25.97 -15.96
CA ALA A 13 -57.88 25.17 -17.17
C ALA A 13 -56.63 24.26 -17.20
N LEU A 14 -56.98 22.98 -17.36
CA LEU A 14 -56.17 21.84 -17.79
C LEU A 14 -55.41 22.11 -19.10
N GLY A 15 -54.12 21.68 -19.13
CA GLY A 15 -53.35 21.43 -20.33
C GLY A 15 -52.46 20.25 -20.11
N ALA A 16 -52.87 19.06 -20.55
CA ALA A 16 -52.06 17.86 -20.60
C ALA A 16 -51.05 18.00 -21.75
N LEU A 17 -49.76 18.04 -21.46
CA LEU A 17 -48.70 17.80 -22.44
C LEU A 17 -47.82 16.70 -21.89
N GLY A 18 -47.81 15.59 -22.62
CA GLY A 18 -46.90 14.48 -22.40
C GLY A 18 -45.45 14.92 -22.57
N GLY A 19 -44.69 14.82 -21.52
CA GLY A 19 -43.22 15.00 -21.54
C GLY A 19 -42.57 13.63 -21.56
N CYS A 20 -41.92 13.29 -22.68
CA CYS A 20 -40.98 12.20 -22.75
C CYS A 20 -39.92 12.35 -21.66
N SER A 21 -39.88 11.45 -20.72
CA SER A 21 -38.75 11.30 -19.82
C SER A 21 -37.56 10.74 -20.63
N SER A 22 -36.66 11.64 -21.05
CA SER A 22 -35.36 11.22 -21.51
C SER A 22 -34.59 10.69 -20.31
N THR A 23 -34.30 9.41 -20.31
CA THR A 23 -33.33 8.79 -19.44
C THR A 23 -31.97 9.45 -19.72
N GLN A 24 -31.56 10.39 -18.88
CA GLN A 24 -30.20 10.89 -18.89
C GLN A 24 -29.28 9.75 -18.43
N SER A 25 -28.45 9.29 -19.34
CA SER A 25 -27.40 8.32 -19.06
C SER A 25 -26.44 8.89 -18.01
N ALA A 26 -26.13 8.08 -17.00
CA ALA A 26 -25.25 8.41 -15.88
C ALA A 26 -23.75 8.49 -16.28
N SER A 27 -23.39 9.35 -17.24
CA SER A 27 -21.99 9.51 -17.70
C SER A 27 -21.21 10.65 -17.02
N THR A 28 -21.81 11.40 -16.12
CA THR A 28 -21.21 12.61 -15.53
C THR A 28 -20.24 12.42 -14.36
N PRO A 29 -20.20 11.32 -13.58
CA PRO A 29 -19.30 11.21 -12.42
C PRO A 29 -17.83 10.94 -12.76
N VAL A 30 -17.53 10.23 -13.83
CA VAL A 30 -16.18 9.68 -14.10
C VAL A 30 -15.20 10.72 -14.63
N ILE A 31 -15.64 11.66 -15.44
CA ILE A 31 -14.77 12.75 -15.94
C ILE A 31 -14.28 13.61 -14.76
N ASN A 32 -15.08 13.78 -13.74
CA ASN A 32 -14.73 14.53 -12.54
C ASN A 32 -13.76 13.76 -11.61
N ALA A 33 -13.77 12.42 -11.63
CA ALA A 33 -12.88 11.62 -10.80
C ALA A 33 -11.39 11.80 -11.17
N TRP A 34 -11.05 11.76 -12.45
CA TRP A 34 -9.67 11.96 -12.91
C TRP A 34 -9.17 13.40 -12.72
N ALA A 35 -10.06 14.39 -12.67
CA ALA A 35 -9.71 15.74 -12.24
C ALA A 35 -9.21 15.76 -10.78
N LYS A 36 -9.77 14.89 -9.93
CA LYS A 36 -9.28 14.69 -8.55
C LYS A 36 -7.87 14.09 -8.52
N ALA A 37 -7.57 13.12 -9.38
CA ALA A 37 -6.22 12.57 -9.52
C ALA A 37 -5.20 13.65 -9.87
N GLU A 38 -5.56 14.53 -10.81
CA GLU A 38 -4.70 15.66 -11.19
C GLU A 38 -4.51 16.68 -10.04
N GLN A 39 -5.55 16.94 -9.25
CA GLN A 39 -5.42 17.75 -8.04
C GLN A 39 -4.46 17.10 -7.02
N ILE A 40 -4.52 15.80 -6.81
CA ILE A 40 -3.60 15.07 -5.92
C ILE A 40 -2.17 15.24 -6.43
N ARG A 41 -1.91 15.05 -7.72
CA ARG A 41 -0.60 15.23 -8.35
C ARG A 41 -0.02 16.62 -8.13
N GLN A 42 -0.86 17.65 -8.19
CA GLN A 42 -0.44 19.05 -8.00
C GLN A 42 -0.24 19.42 -6.53
N GLN A 43 -0.98 18.80 -5.63
CA GLN A 43 -0.92 19.08 -4.19
C GLN A 43 0.27 18.40 -3.51
N VAL A 44 0.57 17.15 -3.89
CA VAL A 44 1.68 16.38 -3.31
C VAL A 44 3.00 16.85 -3.92
N LYS A 45 3.73 17.65 -3.16
CA LYS A 45 5.05 18.15 -3.58
C LYS A 45 6.14 17.53 -2.74
N ALA A 46 7.23 17.15 -3.41
CA ALA A 46 8.42 16.68 -2.74
C ALA A 46 8.99 17.78 -1.81
N PRO A 47 9.48 17.41 -0.63
CA PRO A 47 10.13 18.34 0.27
C PRO A 47 11.40 18.91 -0.38
N GLN A 48 11.73 20.17 -0.01
CA GLN A 48 12.94 20.84 -0.42
C GLN A 48 13.91 20.91 0.76
N PHE A 49 15.19 20.75 0.49
CA PHE A 49 16.24 20.75 1.52
C PHE A 49 17.25 21.85 1.26
N PRO A 50 17.85 22.45 2.30
CA PRO A 50 18.96 23.39 2.14
C PRO A 50 20.14 22.76 1.40
N GLU A 51 20.84 23.56 0.58
CA GLU A 51 22.04 23.14 -0.15
C GLU A 51 23.26 23.02 0.78
N ARG A 52 23.23 22.00 1.64
CA ARG A 52 24.36 21.62 2.50
C ARG A 52 24.39 20.11 2.65
N SER A 53 25.59 19.55 2.77
CA SER A 53 25.79 18.11 2.91
C SER A 53 26.65 17.76 4.13
N PHE A 54 26.36 16.60 4.68
CA PHE A 54 27.05 15.99 5.81
C PHE A 54 27.46 14.58 5.38
N ASP A 55 28.72 14.41 4.97
CA ASP A 55 29.22 13.10 4.59
C ASP A 55 29.40 12.23 5.83
N ILE A 56 28.83 11.03 5.85
CA ILE A 56 28.92 10.12 7.01
C ILE A 56 30.36 9.76 7.37
N ARG A 57 31.30 9.85 6.41
CA ARG A 57 32.72 9.58 6.65
C ARG A 57 33.38 10.63 7.55
N ASP A 58 32.88 11.86 7.52
CA ASP A 58 33.34 12.95 8.44
C ASP A 58 32.93 12.66 9.88
N PHE A 59 31.96 11.75 10.07
CA PHE A 59 31.49 11.25 11.37
C PHE A 59 32.05 9.88 11.73
N GLY A 60 33.07 9.41 10.97
CA GLY A 60 33.81 8.19 11.26
C GLY A 60 33.30 6.93 10.57
N ALA A 61 32.35 7.05 9.62
CA ALA A 61 31.87 5.89 8.88
C ALA A 61 32.97 5.23 8.02
N LYS A 62 32.95 3.91 7.95
CA LYS A 62 33.87 3.09 7.18
C LYS A 62 33.12 2.24 6.16
N ALA A 63 33.54 2.33 4.90
CA ALA A 63 32.93 1.65 3.77
C ALA A 63 33.47 0.23 3.55
N ASP A 64 33.79 -0.51 4.62
CA ASP A 64 34.41 -1.83 4.56
C ASP A 64 33.45 -3.02 4.60
N GLY A 65 32.15 -2.74 4.74
CA GLY A 65 31.08 -3.73 4.83
C GLY A 65 31.08 -4.54 6.14
N LYS A 66 31.87 -4.17 7.13
CA LYS A 66 32.06 -4.92 8.39
C LYS A 66 31.91 -4.06 9.62
N THR A 67 32.48 -2.85 9.60
CA THR A 67 32.41 -1.90 10.72
C THR A 67 30.97 -1.42 10.88
N ASP A 68 30.44 -1.49 12.09
CA ASP A 68 29.14 -0.90 12.40
C ASP A 68 29.21 0.62 12.34
N ASN A 69 28.43 1.22 11.47
CA ASN A 69 28.36 2.66 11.22
C ASN A 69 27.13 3.33 11.86
N SER A 70 26.37 2.63 12.69
CA SER A 70 25.12 3.16 13.30
C SER A 70 25.35 4.50 14.02
N ALA A 71 26.45 4.62 14.79
CA ALA A 71 26.80 5.85 15.49
C ALA A 71 27.15 7.00 14.52
N ALA A 72 27.82 6.69 13.40
CA ALA A 72 28.19 7.68 12.38
C ALA A 72 26.94 8.21 11.66
N PHE A 73 26.02 7.32 11.27
CA PHE A 73 24.72 7.73 10.72
C PHE A 73 23.93 8.61 11.68
N ALA A 74 23.81 8.19 12.94
CA ALA A 74 23.08 8.96 13.96
C ALA A 74 23.70 10.36 14.17
N ALA A 75 25.02 10.45 14.22
CA ALA A 75 25.75 11.72 14.40
C ALA A 75 25.58 12.65 13.19
N ALA A 76 25.68 12.14 11.96
CA ALA A 76 25.50 12.90 10.73
C ALA A 76 24.05 13.44 10.61
N ILE A 77 23.06 12.59 10.87
CA ILE A 77 21.64 12.96 10.85
C ILE A 77 21.34 14.02 11.91
N ALA A 78 21.85 13.86 13.14
CA ALA A 78 21.68 14.83 14.22
C ALA A 78 22.35 16.18 13.88
N ALA A 79 23.55 16.17 13.30
CA ALA A 79 24.25 17.38 12.87
C ALA A 79 23.48 18.10 11.75
N CYS A 80 23.00 17.36 10.73
CA CYS A 80 22.20 17.89 9.64
C CYS A 80 20.91 18.53 10.16
N HIS A 81 20.15 17.82 10.99
CA HIS A 81 18.92 18.32 11.63
C HIS A 81 19.17 19.59 12.45
N LYS A 82 20.18 19.57 13.31
CA LYS A 82 20.57 20.72 14.17
C LYS A 82 20.95 21.95 13.34
N ALA A 83 21.52 21.76 12.17
CA ALA A 83 21.86 22.83 11.23
C ALA A 83 20.63 23.39 10.47
N GLY A 84 19.42 22.90 10.74
CA GLY A 84 18.17 23.28 10.06
C GLY A 84 17.89 22.49 8.79
N GLY A 85 18.57 21.34 8.59
CA GLY A 85 18.32 20.41 7.51
C GLY A 85 19.40 20.42 6.43
N GLY A 86 19.26 19.55 5.45
CA GLY A 86 20.18 19.33 4.35
C GLY A 86 20.24 17.85 3.94
N MET A 87 21.36 17.47 3.35
CA MET A 87 21.64 16.13 2.85
C MET A 87 22.64 15.41 3.73
N VAL A 88 22.31 14.22 4.22
CA VAL A 88 23.27 13.27 4.78
C VAL A 88 23.73 12.37 3.64
N LEU A 89 25.02 12.49 3.29
CA LEU A 89 25.57 11.90 2.08
C LEU A 89 26.26 10.57 2.39
N VAL A 90 25.84 9.53 1.67
CA VAL A 90 26.44 8.19 1.68
C VAL A 90 27.07 7.95 0.31
N THR A 91 28.38 8.00 0.25
CA THR A 91 29.16 7.86 -1.00
C THR A 91 29.64 6.44 -1.19
N GLN A 92 30.37 6.20 -2.28
CA GLN A 92 30.89 4.91 -2.71
C GLN A 92 31.32 3.98 -1.58
N GLY A 93 30.85 2.74 -1.61
CA GLY A 93 31.24 1.63 -0.74
C GLY A 93 30.07 0.93 -0.07
N ARG A 94 30.40 -0.03 0.81
CA ARG A 94 29.40 -0.81 1.55
C ARG A 94 29.51 -0.48 3.05
N TYR A 95 28.42 0.01 3.61
CA TYR A 95 28.34 0.44 5.01
C TYR A 95 27.39 -0.50 5.78
N LEU A 96 27.93 -1.25 6.74
CA LEU A 96 27.10 -2.02 7.67
C LEU A 96 26.51 -1.07 8.71
N SER A 97 25.23 -1.19 9.02
CA SER A 97 24.56 -0.37 10.03
C SER A 97 23.44 -1.17 10.73
N GLY A 98 23.16 -0.83 11.96
CA GLY A 98 21.87 -1.10 12.61
C GLY A 98 20.79 -0.16 12.07
N PRO A 99 19.68 0.06 12.83
CA PRO A 99 18.60 0.90 12.38
C PRO A 99 19.02 2.36 12.21
N ILE A 100 18.48 3.01 11.19
CA ILE A 100 18.69 4.43 10.90
C ILE A 100 17.41 5.19 11.22
N HIS A 101 17.47 6.14 12.15
CA HIS A 101 16.34 6.99 12.52
C HIS A 101 16.48 8.35 11.85
N LEU A 102 15.55 8.69 10.96
CA LEU A 102 15.54 9.98 10.28
C LEU A 102 14.93 11.06 11.18
N LEU A 103 15.45 12.28 11.06
CA LEU A 103 14.94 13.47 11.72
C LEU A 103 14.42 14.47 10.70
N SER A 104 13.57 15.40 11.16
CA SER A 104 12.96 16.42 10.30
C SER A 104 13.98 17.24 9.53
N ASN A 105 13.65 17.57 8.28
CA ASN A 105 14.44 18.32 7.32
C ASN A 105 15.73 17.60 6.86
N VAL A 106 15.80 16.27 6.98
CA VAL A 106 16.96 15.48 6.56
C VAL A 106 16.62 14.66 5.31
N ASN A 107 17.49 14.75 4.31
CA ASN A 107 17.54 13.87 3.16
C ASN A 107 18.73 12.90 3.30
N LEU A 108 18.49 11.63 3.52
CA LEU A 108 19.50 10.57 3.44
C LEU A 108 19.73 10.24 1.96
N HIS A 109 20.86 10.68 1.42
CA HIS A 109 21.19 10.52 0.00
C HIS A 109 22.28 9.48 -0.21
N ILE A 110 21.92 8.40 -0.92
CA ILE A 110 22.80 7.26 -1.20
C ILE A 110 23.21 7.30 -2.68
N THR A 111 24.50 7.49 -2.96
CA THR A 111 24.97 7.52 -4.35
C THR A 111 24.84 6.16 -5.02
N PRO A 112 24.77 6.07 -6.37
CA PRO A 112 24.55 4.81 -7.08
C PRO A 112 25.54 3.69 -6.79
N ASP A 113 26.75 4.06 -6.38
CA ASP A 113 27.86 3.15 -6.06
C ASP A 113 27.99 2.87 -4.55
N ALA A 114 27.00 3.30 -3.77
CA ALA A 114 26.92 3.06 -2.33
C ALA A 114 25.87 2.01 -1.97
N THR A 115 26.16 1.22 -0.96
CA THR A 115 25.25 0.25 -0.36
C THR A 115 25.21 0.44 1.16
N ILE A 116 24.02 0.58 1.73
CA ILE A 116 23.81 0.42 3.17
C ILE A 116 23.33 -1.01 3.40
N ALA A 117 24.12 -1.80 4.12
CA ALA A 117 23.80 -3.16 4.51
C ALA A 117 23.32 -3.17 5.97
N PHE A 118 22.13 -3.66 6.21
CA PHE A 118 21.57 -3.65 7.56
C PHE A 118 21.94 -4.90 8.35
N SER A 119 22.24 -4.71 9.65
CA SER A 119 22.58 -5.81 10.55
C SER A 119 21.50 -6.88 10.55
N THR A 120 21.92 -8.14 10.59
CA THR A 120 21.02 -9.27 10.78
C THR A 120 20.92 -9.72 12.26
N ASP A 121 21.61 -9.02 13.18
CA ASP A 121 21.45 -9.20 14.61
C ASP A 121 20.21 -8.45 15.11
N PRO A 122 19.18 -9.13 15.61
CA PRO A 122 17.97 -8.49 16.09
C PRO A 122 18.20 -7.57 17.29
N ASN A 123 19.27 -7.79 18.08
CA ASN A 123 19.59 -6.93 19.21
C ASN A 123 19.97 -5.50 18.78
N ALA A 124 20.48 -5.33 17.55
CA ALA A 124 20.75 -4.01 16.99
C ALA A 124 19.48 -3.14 16.86
N TYR A 125 18.29 -3.74 16.82
CA TYR A 125 16.99 -3.08 16.62
C TYR A 125 16.24 -2.82 17.93
N LEU A 126 16.94 -2.92 19.07
CA LEU A 126 16.45 -2.53 20.39
C LEU A 126 16.99 -1.16 20.80
N PRO A 127 16.32 -0.40 21.69
CA PRO A 127 15.08 -0.78 22.38
C PRO A 127 13.85 -0.80 21.46
N ALA A 128 12.78 -1.47 21.92
CA ALA A 128 11.51 -1.50 21.21
C ALA A 128 10.98 -0.09 20.94
N VAL A 129 10.43 0.12 19.75
CA VAL A 129 9.79 1.38 19.33
C VAL A 129 8.32 1.15 19.01
N LEU A 130 7.52 2.23 19.03
CA LEU A 130 6.17 2.20 18.51
C LEU A 130 6.22 1.98 17.00
N THR A 131 5.66 0.88 16.53
CA THR A 131 5.64 0.50 15.13
C THR A 131 4.31 -0.15 14.76
N ARG A 132 4.12 -0.47 13.51
CA ARG A 132 3.02 -1.29 13.03
C ARG A 132 3.51 -2.58 12.42
N TRP A 133 2.79 -3.64 12.74
CA TRP A 133 3.04 -4.97 12.21
C TRP A 133 1.72 -5.62 11.77
N GLU A 134 1.58 -5.98 10.49
CA GLU A 134 0.33 -6.44 9.86
C GLU A 134 -0.90 -5.59 10.24
N GLY A 135 -0.78 -4.26 10.22
CA GLY A 135 -1.89 -3.35 10.51
C GLY A 135 -2.21 -3.16 12.00
N MET A 136 -1.42 -3.70 12.92
CA MET A 136 -1.59 -3.62 14.37
C MET A 136 -0.48 -2.78 15.01
N GLU A 137 -0.84 -1.92 15.96
CA GLU A 137 0.14 -1.11 16.72
C GLU A 137 0.81 -1.95 17.80
N ILE A 138 2.15 -1.91 17.86
CA ILE A 138 2.97 -2.65 18.83
C ILE A 138 4.18 -1.83 19.29
N MET A 139 4.78 -2.23 20.40
CA MET A 139 6.16 -1.92 20.74
C MET A 139 7.03 -3.07 20.21
N GLY A 140 7.65 -2.87 19.06
CA GLY A 140 8.38 -3.91 18.32
C GLY A 140 9.82 -3.55 18.03
N TYR A 141 10.54 -4.43 17.34
CA TYR A 141 11.86 -4.08 16.79
C TYR A 141 11.75 -2.83 15.93
N SER A 142 12.76 -1.94 16.02
CA SER A 142 12.83 -0.79 15.13
C SER A 142 12.82 -1.26 13.67
N PRO A 143 12.07 -0.60 12.78
CA PRO A 143 12.30 -0.74 11.34
C PRO A 143 13.77 -0.43 10.98
N LEU A 144 14.25 -0.96 9.86
CA LEU A 144 15.64 -0.74 9.44
C LEU A 144 15.89 0.74 9.12
N ILE A 145 14.92 1.41 8.50
CA ILE A 145 14.85 2.87 8.42
C ILE A 145 13.55 3.33 9.05
N TYR A 146 13.64 4.16 10.05
CA TYR A 146 12.51 4.61 10.83
C TYR A 146 12.44 6.13 10.94
N ALA A 147 11.24 6.68 10.91
CA ALA A 147 10.97 8.07 11.25
C ALA A 147 9.64 8.14 12.00
N PHE A 148 9.61 8.80 13.13
CA PHE A 148 8.39 8.95 13.93
C PHE A 148 8.10 10.42 14.18
N GLU A 149 6.90 10.89 13.75
CA GLU A 149 6.45 12.28 13.90
C GLU A 149 7.43 13.31 13.27
N GLN A 150 8.00 12.98 12.11
CA GLN A 150 8.93 13.85 11.41
C GLN A 150 8.28 14.58 10.22
N THR A 151 8.85 15.70 9.87
CA THR A 151 8.40 16.52 8.74
C THR A 151 9.56 16.79 7.77
N ASN A 152 9.27 16.78 6.46
CA ASN A 152 10.27 16.99 5.40
C ASN A 152 11.43 16.01 5.54
N ILE A 153 11.17 14.74 5.29
CA ILE A 153 12.19 13.68 5.29
C ILE A 153 12.31 13.07 3.91
N ALA A 154 13.52 12.67 3.57
CA ALA A 154 13.73 11.96 2.32
C ALA A 154 14.77 10.86 2.43
N VAL A 155 14.64 9.84 1.57
CA VAL A 155 15.67 8.86 1.23
C VAL A 155 15.79 8.84 -0.29
N THR A 156 16.93 9.29 -0.81
CA THR A 156 17.10 9.55 -2.24
C THR A 156 18.41 9.02 -2.80
N GLY A 157 18.57 9.11 -4.10
CA GLY A 157 19.82 8.79 -4.80
C GLY A 157 19.65 7.67 -5.81
N GLY A 158 20.63 6.81 -5.96
CA GLY A 158 20.57 5.65 -6.85
C GLY A 158 21.19 4.41 -6.19
N GLY A 159 21.47 4.51 -4.89
CA GLY A 159 22.17 3.48 -4.13
C GLY A 159 21.24 2.38 -3.62
N THR A 160 21.85 1.38 -3.00
CA THR A 160 21.18 0.17 -2.54
C THR A 160 21.01 0.15 -1.03
N LEU A 161 19.81 -0.19 -0.59
CA LEU A 161 19.46 -0.55 0.77
C LEU A 161 19.28 -2.07 0.83
N ASP A 162 20.19 -2.78 1.51
CA ASP A 162 20.22 -4.24 1.57
C ASP A 162 19.90 -4.72 2.99
N GLY A 163 18.72 -5.30 3.19
CA GLY A 163 18.27 -5.84 4.48
C GLY A 163 18.96 -7.16 4.87
N GLN A 164 19.75 -7.74 3.96
CA GLN A 164 20.50 -8.99 4.15
C GLN A 164 19.65 -10.19 4.59
N ALA A 165 18.31 -10.10 4.44
CA ALA A 165 17.42 -11.18 4.76
C ALA A 165 17.50 -12.32 3.73
N ASN A 166 17.47 -13.54 4.21
CA ASN A 166 17.55 -14.74 3.39
C ASN A 166 17.05 -15.98 4.16
N ARG A 167 17.25 -17.19 3.60
CA ARG A 167 16.85 -18.47 4.20
C ARG A 167 17.59 -18.84 5.50
N THR A 168 18.61 -18.09 5.90
CA THR A 168 19.36 -18.30 7.17
C THR A 168 19.19 -17.15 8.15
N THR A 169 18.63 -16.01 7.69
CA THR A 169 18.41 -14.81 8.50
C THR A 169 16.98 -14.32 8.29
N TRP A 170 16.33 -13.80 9.28
CA TRP A 170 14.97 -13.20 9.27
C TRP A 170 13.86 -14.09 8.68
N TRP A 171 13.97 -14.60 7.43
CA TRP A 171 12.90 -15.34 6.76
C TRP A 171 12.48 -16.63 7.49
N PRO A 172 13.38 -17.39 8.13
CA PRO A 172 12.98 -18.57 8.92
C PRO A 172 11.97 -18.27 10.05
N TRP A 173 11.96 -17.04 10.58
CA TRP A 173 11.00 -16.64 11.60
C TRP A 173 9.54 -16.68 11.13
N LYS A 174 9.28 -16.62 9.81
CA LYS A 174 7.94 -16.80 9.23
C LYS A 174 7.37 -18.18 9.54
N GLY A 175 8.17 -19.21 9.48
CA GLY A 175 7.68 -20.58 9.53
C GLY A 175 6.81 -20.95 8.32
N ASN A 176 5.85 -21.84 8.53
CA ASN A 176 4.92 -22.30 7.49
C ASN A 176 3.51 -21.69 7.62
N ASN A 177 3.30 -20.79 8.56
CA ASN A 177 1.98 -20.24 8.87
C ASN A 177 1.43 -19.39 7.70
N PHE A 178 0.26 -19.75 7.20
CA PHE A 178 -0.41 -19.09 6.05
C PHE A 178 0.49 -18.93 4.82
N SER A 179 1.31 -19.92 4.53
CA SER A 179 2.22 -19.89 3.37
C SER A 179 2.20 -21.24 2.65
N SER A 180 2.19 -21.19 1.31
CA SER A 180 2.42 -22.39 0.47
C SER A 180 3.86 -22.89 0.54
N VAL A 181 4.79 -22.03 1.00
CA VAL A 181 6.20 -22.34 1.17
C VAL A 181 6.52 -22.41 2.65
N ASP A 182 7.12 -23.52 3.10
CA ASP A 182 7.69 -23.59 4.44
C ASP A 182 9.01 -22.80 4.47
N TRP A 183 9.01 -21.73 5.25
CA TRP A 183 10.19 -20.88 5.48
C TRP A 183 10.96 -21.29 6.72
N GLY A 184 10.35 -22.12 7.58
CA GLY A 184 10.96 -22.56 8.84
C GLY A 184 12.24 -23.34 8.64
N VAL A 185 13.13 -23.24 9.61
CA VAL A 185 14.35 -24.02 9.71
C VAL A 185 14.32 -24.77 11.03
N PRO A 186 14.60 -26.09 11.07
CA PRO A 186 14.59 -26.87 12.30
C PRO A 186 15.46 -26.22 13.39
N GLY A 187 14.89 -26.04 14.59
CA GLY A 187 15.56 -25.42 15.72
C GLY A 187 15.57 -23.89 15.75
N VAL A 188 15.07 -23.22 14.70
CA VAL A 188 14.89 -21.76 14.67
C VAL A 188 13.46 -21.42 15.11
N PRO A 189 13.27 -20.59 16.13
CA PRO A 189 11.94 -20.17 16.56
C PRO A 189 11.21 -19.38 15.47
N THR A 190 9.87 -19.41 15.51
CA THR A 190 9.00 -18.72 14.55
C THR A 190 8.14 -17.67 15.21
N GLN A 191 7.61 -16.76 14.43
CA GLN A 191 6.72 -15.68 14.86
C GLN A 191 5.30 -16.15 15.25
N THR A 192 4.93 -17.43 15.00
CA THR A 192 3.55 -17.89 15.07
C THR A 192 2.90 -17.61 16.42
N ALA A 193 3.54 -18.03 17.53
CA ALA A 193 2.96 -17.84 18.87
C ALA A 193 2.79 -16.35 19.23
N ALA A 194 3.78 -15.52 18.91
CA ALA A 194 3.70 -14.09 19.19
C ALA A 194 2.65 -13.39 18.30
N ARG A 195 2.52 -13.80 17.04
CA ARG A 195 1.48 -13.30 16.14
C ARG A 195 0.08 -13.64 16.65
N ASP A 196 -0.13 -14.88 17.08
CA ASP A 196 -1.43 -15.32 17.60
C ASP A 196 -1.79 -14.57 18.89
N GLN A 197 -0.82 -14.35 19.78
CA GLN A 197 -1.02 -13.53 20.98
C GLN A 197 -1.31 -12.07 20.64
N LEU A 198 -0.58 -11.48 19.69
CA LEU A 198 -0.82 -10.11 19.23
C LEU A 198 -2.23 -9.92 18.65
N MET A 199 -2.72 -10.92 17.90
CA MET A 199 -4.10 -10.92 17.41
C MET A 199 -5.12 -10.87 18.56
N GLN A 200 -4.89 -11.65 19.63
CA GLN A 200 -5.74 -11.63 20.81
C GLN A 200 -5.64 -10.30 21.57
N ASP A 201 -4.43 -9.78 21.75
CA ASP A 201 -4.20 -8.50 22.43
C ASP A 201 -4.90 -7.33 21.70
N MET A 202 -4.85 -7.35 20.38
CA MET A 202 -5.52 -6.36 19.52
C MET A 202 -7.04 -6.44 19.66
N GLU A 203 -7.63 -7.64 19.55
CA GLU A 203 -9.09 -7.80 19.69
C GLU A 203 -9.58 -7.50 21.13
N ASN A 204 -8.77 -7.76 22.14
CA ASN A 204 -9.05 -7.43 23.53
C ASN A 204 -8.73 -5.96 23.89
N ASN A 205 -8.32 -5.15 22.92
CA ASN A 205 -7.92 -3.75 23.13
C ASN A 205 -6.86 -3.55 24.24
N VAL A 206 -5.91 -4.48 24.36
CA VAL A 206 -4.75 -4.30 25.24
C VAL A 206 -4.05 -2.99 24.88
N PRO A 207 -3.71 -2.11 25.83
CA PRO A 207 -3.02 -0.85 25.53
C PRO A 207 -1.73 -1.07 24.76
N VAL A 208 -1.47 -0.28 23.70
CA VAL A 208 -0.32 -0.46 22.80
C VAL A 208 1.01 -0.51 23.55
N ALA A 209 1.19 0.35 24.58
CA ALA A 209 2.39 0.34 25.41
C ALA A 209 2.64 -0.99 26.15
N GLN A 210 1.64 -1.85 26.30
CA GLN A 210 1.75 -3.17 26.91
C GLN A 210 1.98 -4.27 25.89
N ARG A 211 1.78 -4.00 24.59
CA ARG A 211 2.01 -4.94 23.50
C ARG A 211 3.51 -5.00 23.15
N GLN A 212 4.29 -5.66 23.99
CA GLN A 212 5.74 -5.76 23.85
C GLN A 212 6.12 -6.95 22.98
N TYR A 213 6.45 -6.68 21.71
CA TYR A 213 6.67 -7.66 20.66
C TYR A 213 8.02 -7.47 19.94
N ALA A 214 9.08 -7.14 20.69
CA ALA A 214 10.45 -7.10 20.17
C ALA A 214 11.21 -8.39 20.53
N GLU A 215 12.05 -8.36 21.55
CA GLU A 215 12.91 -9.47 21.94
C GLU A 215 12.10 -10.75 22.20
N GLY A 216 12.51 -11.86 21.57
CA GLY A 216 11.88 -13.18 21.73
C GLY A 216 10.55 -13.37 21.01
N SER A 217 9.99 -12.35 20.35
CA SER A 217 8.73 -12.46 19.62
C SER A 217 8.91 -13.03 18.21
N TYR A 218 10.07 -12.85 17.63
CA TYR A 218 10.37 -13.23 16.25
C TYR A 218 9.47 -12.55 15.20
N LEU A 219 8.79 -11.45 15.56
CA LEU A 219 8.11 -10.60 14.58
C LEU A 219 9.16 -9.79 13.81
N ARG A 220 9.27 -10.09 12.52
CA ARG A 220 10.29 -9.49 11.65
C ARG A 220 10.05 -7.99 11.49
N PRO A 221 11.08 -7.12 11.60
CA PRO A 221 10.90 -5.68 11.40
C PRO A 221 10.54 -5.34 9.96
N VAL A 222 9.73 -4.30 9.77
CA VAL A 222 9.53 -3.64 8.48
C VAL A 222 10.85 -3.01 8.01
N PHE A 223 11.11 -2.98 6.71
CA PHE A 223 12.36 -2.39 6.24
C PHE A 223 12.37 -0.87 6.42
N MET A 224 11.40 -0.16 5.83
CA MET A 224 11.32 1.31 5.95
C MET A 224 9.91 1.71 6.38
N GLN A 225 9.81 2.38 7.53
CA GLN A 225 8.52 2.80 8.09
C GLN A 225 8.56 4.25 8.60
N PRO A 226 8.26 5.23 7.73
CA PRO A 226 7.84 6.55 8.19
C PRO A 226 6.49 6.43 8.91
N TYR A 227 6.39 6.90 10.14
CA TYR A 227 5.17 6.82 10.94
C TYR A 227 4.77 8.21 11.46
N LEU A 228 3.53 8.65 11.19
CA LEU A 228 3.04 10.00 11.53
C LEU A 228 3.88 11.12 10.91
N CYS A 229 4.44 10.88 9.73
CA CYS A 229 5.31 11.85 9.05
C CYS A 229 4.54 12.66 8.01
N THR A 230 5.02 13.87 7.76
CA THR A 230 4.47 14.77 6.74
C THR A 230 5.55 15.18 5.74
N ASN A 231 5.22 15.24 4.45
CA ASN A 231 6.13 15.54 3.35
C ASN A 231 7.30 14.55 3.30
N VAL A 232 7.02 13.34 2.86
CA VAL A 232 7.97 12.23 2.74
C VAL A 232 8.33 12.01 1.27
N LEU A 233 9.62 11.91 0.97
CA LEU A 233 10.12 11.58 -0.38
C LEU A 233 11.00 10.34 -0.32
N ILE A 234 10.67 9.33 -1.12
CA ILE A 234 11.53 8.16 -1.37
C ILE A 234 11.78 8.11 -2.88
N GLU A 235 13.03 8.28 -3.30
CA GLU A 235 13.33 8.49 -4.72
C GLU A 235 14.58 7.75 -5.18
N GLY A 236 14.44 7.01 -6.28
CA GLY A 236 15.55 6.46 -7.08
C GLY A 236 16.33 5.31 -6.47
N ILE A 237 16.08 4.95 -5.23
CA ILE A 237 16.82 3.91 -4.49
C ILE A 237 16.40 2.49 -4.88
N ILE A 238 17.26 1.53 -4.57
CA ILE A 238 16.98 0.10 -4.66
C ILE A 238 16.84 -0.47 -3.25
N ILE A 239 15.71 -1.13 -2.95
CA ILE A 239 15.47 -1.82 -1.68
C ILE A 239 15.46 -3.32 -1.95
N THR A 240 16.32 -4.07 -1.27
CA THR A 240 16.47 -5.51 -1.50
C THR A 240 16.60 -6.31 -0.21
N ASN A 241 16.31 -7.61 -0.30
CA ASN A 241 16.48 -8.58 0.79
C ASN A 241 15.86 -8.12 2.12
N ALA A 242 14.60 -7.72 2.07
CA ALA A 242 13.86 -7.23 3.23
C ALA A 242 13.51 -8.35 4.22
N PRO A 243 13.54 -8.09 5.54
CA PRO A 243 13.01 -9.03 6.54
C PRO A 243 11.51 -9.28 6.39
N PHE A 244 10.76 -8.24 6.02
CA PHE A 244 9.31 -8.16 5.95
C PHE A 244 8.91 -7.12 4.88
N TRP A 245 7.79 -6.41 4.97
CA TRP A 245 7.36 -5.34 4.06
C TRP A 245 8.49 -4.33 3.79
N LEU A 246 8.68 -3.95 2.53
CA LEU A 246 9.82 -3.11 2.13
C LEU A 246 9.59 -1.64 2.50
N LEU A 247 8.46 -1.07 2.12
CA LEU A 247 8.14 0.33 2.43
C LEU A 247 6.70 0.43 2.93
N ASN A 248 6.54 0.79 4.21
CA ASN A 248 5.25 0.93 4.84
C ASN A 248 5.11 2.31 5.51
N PRO A 249 4.74 3.35 4.76
CA PRO A 249 4.35 4.62 5.35
C PRO A 249 3.07 4.44 6.16
N VAL A 250 3.07 4.85 7.43
CA VAL A 250 1.93 4.69 8.34
C VAL A 250 1.43 6.04 8.80
N ARG A 251 0.15 6.35 8.57
CA ARG A 251 -0.49 7.60 8.96
C ARG A 251 0.29 8.85 8.51
N CYS A 252 0.91 8.74 7.34
CA CYS A 252 1.66 9.84 6.73
C CYS A 252 0.79 10.69 5.80
N GLU A 253 1.17 11.95 5.65
CA GLU A 253 0.52 12.87 4.72
C GLU A 253 1.55 13.47 3.73
N ASN A 254 1.15 13.61 2.46
CA ASN A 254 1.99 14.10 1.37
C ASN A 254 3.24 13.23 1.17
N VAL A 255 3.04 12.03 0.65
CA VAL A 255 4.09 11.04 0.41
C VAL A 255 4.35 10.92 -1.09
N THR A 256 5.59 11.06 -1.51
CA THR A 256 6.04 10.82 -2.88
C THR A 256 7.00 9.64 -2.91
N ILE A 257 6.72 8.65 -3.76
CA ILE A 257 7.57 7.48 -4.00
C ILE A 257 7.81 7.46 -5.52
N ASP A 258 9.05 7.73 -5.94
CA ASP A 258 9.38 7.96 -7.34
C ASP A 258 10.61 7.16 -7.78
N GLY A 259 10.47 6.34 -8.81
CA GLY A 259 11.59 5.64 -9.41
C GLY A 259 12.28 4.61 -8.52
N VAL A 260 11.60 4.09 -7.49
CA VAL A 260 12.16 3.10 -6.55
C VAL A 260 12.08 1.70 -7.16
N THR A 261 13.14 0.91 -6.97
CA THR A 261 13.15 -0.51 -7.29
C THR A 261 12.99 -1.33 -6.01
N PHE A 262 11.91 -2.09 -5.94
CA PHE A 262 11.60 -3.03 -4.86
C PHE A 262 11.95 -4.44 -5.33
N ALA A 263 12.98 -5.06 -4.74
CA ALA A 263 13.50 -6.36 -5.18
C ALA A 263 13.78 -7.28 -3.98
N SER A 264 12.76 -7.96 -3.49
CA SER A 264 12.89 -8.90 -2.37
C SER A 264 11.89 -10.04 -2.50
N MET A 265 12.42 -11.27 -2.52
CA MET A 265 11.67 -12.50 -2.79
C MET A 265 11.36 -13.31 -1.51
N GLY A 266 11.41 -12.67 -0.37
CA GLY A 266 11.12 -13.31 0.92
C GLY A 266 9.63 -13.39 1.26
N PRO A 267 9.29 -14.04 2.35
CA PRO A 267 7.91 -14.10 2.83
C PRO A 267 7.43 -12.73 3.31
N ASN A 268 6.22 -12.33 2.91
CA ASN A 268 5.64 -11.01 3.20
C ASN A 268 6.58 -9.86 2.74
N SER A 269 7.25 -10.04 1.61
CA SER A 269 8.04 -8.97 1.00
C SER A 269 7.16 -8.13 0.09
N ASP A 270 6.10 -7.51 0.67
CA ASP A 270 5.28 -6.52 -0.02
C ASP A 270 6.15 -5.30 -0.36
N GLY A 271 6.00 -4.76 -1.58
CA GLY A 271 6.87 -3.67 -2.05
C GLY A 271 6.56 -2.34 -1.37
N CYS A 272 5.33 -1.86 -1.51
CA CYS A 272 4.91 -0.58 -0.97
C CYS A 272 3.51 -0.64 -0.38
N ASP A 273 3.41 -0.44 0.93
CA ASP A 273 2.19 -0.57 1.72
C ASP A 273 1.81 0.74 2.42
N PRO A 274 1.23 1.72 1.71
CA PRO A 274 0.73 2.91 2.39
C PRO A 274 -0.45 2.53 3.28
N GLU A 275 -0.33 2.80 4.59
CA GLU A 275 -1.31 2.42 5.60
C GLU A 275 -1.89 3.64 6.33
N SER A 276 -3.20 3.84 6.23
CA SER A 276 -3.90 5.02 6.79
C SER A 276 -3.27 6.35 6.36
N CYS A 277 -2.73 6.40 5.14
CA CYS A 277 -2.05 7.56 4.57
C CYS A 277 -2.99 8.42 3.73
N LYS A 278 -2.63 9.69 3.62
CA LYS A 278 -3.37 10.66 2.82
C LYS A 278 -2.46 11.39 1.84
N ASN A 279 -2.94 11.58 0.61
CA ASN A 279 -2.22 12.26 -0.45
C ASN A 279 -0.88 11.56 -0.76
N VAL A 280 -0.95 10.40 -1.41
CA VAL A 280 0.21 9.56 -1.76
C VAL A 280 0.34 9.50 -3.28
N VAL A 281 1.55 9.71 -3.79
CA VAL A 281 1.90 9.52 -5.20
C VAL A 281 3.00 8.46 -5.30
N ILE A 282 2.69 7.35 -5.98
CA ILE A 282 3.64 6.28 -6.29
C ILE A 282 3.81 6.25 -7.81
N LYS A 283 5.02 6.50 -8.28
CA LYS A 283 5.23 6.59 -9.73
C LYS A 283 6.59 6.08 -10.18
N ASN A 284 6.67 5.63 -11.43
CA ASN A 284 7.90 5.19 -12.09
C ASN A 284 8.64 4.04 -11.35
N CYS A 285 7.96 3.31 -10.47
CA CYS A 285 8.56 2.26 -9.63
C CYS A 285 8.57 0.91 -10.33
N GLN A 286 9.50 0.04 -9.91
CA GLN A 286 9.62 -1.34 -10.38
C GLN A 286 9.48 -2.30 -9.19
N PHE A 287 8.74 -3.40 -9.39
CA PHE A 287 8.44 -4.36 -8.34
C PHE A 287 8.77 -5.79 -8.80
N GLU A 288 9.61 -6.46 -8.01
CA GLU A 288 9.90 -7.90 -8.06
C GLU A 288 9.83 -8.39 -6.61
N THR A 289 8.65 -8.77 -6.15
CA THR A 289 8.34 -8.98 -4.73
C THR A 289 7.87 -10.41 -4.46
N GLY A 290 8.13 -10.89 -3.27
CA GLY A 290 7.67 -12.22 -2.82
C GLY A 290 6.23 -12.22 -2.28
N ASP A 291 5.60 -11.05 -2.20
CA ASP A 291 4.19 -10.86 -1.84
C ASP A 291 3.60 -9.74 -2.72
N ASP A 292 2.63 -8.95 -2.29
CA ASP A 292 2.00 -7.91 -3.12
C ASP A 292 3.00 -6.82 -3.55
N CYS A 293 2.88 -6.30 -4.78
CA CYS A 293 3.74 -5.20 -5.24
C CYS A 293 3.40 -3.89 -4.55
N ILE A 294 2.12 -3.50 -4.61
CA ILE A 294 1.58 -2.35 -3.86
C ILE A 294 0.34 -2.84 -3.13
N ALA A 295 0.32 -2.71 -1.78
CA ALA A 295 -0.84 -3.10 -0.99
C ALA A 295 -1.31 -1.96 -0.08
N ILE A 296 -2.41 -1.31 -0.47
CA ILE A 296 -3.00 -0.21 0.28
C ILE A 296 -3.72 -0.77 1.49
N LYS A 297 -3.39 -0.26 2.68
CA LYS A 297 -3.88 -0.74 3.98
C LYS A 297 -4.41 0.40 4.84
N SER A 298 -5.20 0.09 5.87
CA SER A 298 -5.73 1.07 6.83
C SER A 298 -6.01 0.46 8.21
N GLY A 299 -5.16 -0.47 8.61
CA GLY A 299 -5.22 -1.13 9.90
C GLY A 299 -6.10 -2.38 9.93
N ARG A 300 -5.73 -3.30 10.83
CA ARG A 300 -6.36 -4.61 10.97
C ARG A 300 -7.41 -4.60 12.08
N ASN A 301 -8.58 -5.12 11.80
CA ASN A 301 -9.65 -5.47 12.74
C ASN A 301 -9.92 -4.39 13.82
N ALA A 302 -9.80 -4.73 15.12
CA ALA A 302 -10.08 -3.80 16.20
C ALA A 302 -9.18 -2.56 16.18
N ASP A 303 -7.90 -2.68 15.83
CA ASP A 303 -7.00 -1.52 15.73
C ASP A 303 -7.37 -0.60 14.57
N GLY A 304 -7.68 -1.16 13.39
CA GLY A 304 -8.15 -0.38 12.26
C GLY A 304 -9.46 0.35 12.56
N ARG A 305 -10.41 -0.33 13.20
CA ARG A 305 -11.69 0.28 13.64
C ARG A 305 -11.53 1.32 14.74
N ARG A 306 -10.65 1.07 15.72
CA ARG A 306 -10.36 2.00 16.82
C ARG A 306 -9.77 3.30 16.30
N LEU A 307 -8.84 3.24 15.37
CA LEU A 307 -8.23 4.42 14.77
C LEU A 307 -9.16 5.08 13.75
N ASN A 308 -9.89 4.29 12.98
CA ASN A 308 -10.85 4.73 11.96
C ASN A 308 -10.26 5.79 11.00
N ILE A 309 -9.02 5.58 10.56
CA ILE A 309 -8.30 6.48 9.65
C ILE A 309 -8.15 5.76 8.32
N PRO A 310 -8.80 6.23 7.27
CA PRO A 310 -8.69 5.62 5.95
C PRO A 310 -7.35 5.92 5.28
N SER A 311 -6.98 5.09 4.31
CA SER A 311 -6.06 5.48 3.25
C SER A 311 -6.83 6.20 2.15
N GLU A 312 -6.41 7.42 1.80
CA GLU A 312 -7.16 8.24 0.85
C GLU A 312 -6.30 9.10 -0.09
N ASN A 313 -6.82 9.37 -1.27
CA ASN A 313 -6.18 10.19 -2.29
C ASN A 313 -4.81 9.60 -2.69
N ILE A 314 -4.83 8.39 -3.22
CA ILE A 314 -3.63 7.67 -3.64
C ILE A 314 -3.59 7.61 -5.17
N LEU A 315 -2.49 8.08 -5.75
CA LEU A 315 -2.24 8.03 -7.18
C LEU A 315 -1.04 7.11 -7.48
N ILE A 316 -1.26 6.10 -8.31
CA ILE A 316 -0.26 5.15 -8.77
C ILE A 316 -0.12 5.30 -10.28
N SER A 317 1.08 5.56 -10.79
CA SER A 317 1.27 5.76 -12.22
C SER A 317 2.64 5.29 -12.74
N ASN A 318 2.68 4.84 -13.99
CA ASN A 318 3.92 4.46 -14.70
C ASN A 318 4.74 3.38 -13.96
N CYS A 319 4.11 2.48 -13.21
CA CYS A 319 4.78 1.44 -12.45
C CYS A 319 4.83 0.12 -13.24
N LYS A 320 5.86 -0.69 -12.98
CA LYS A 320 6.05 -2.02 -13.56
C LYS A 320 6.08 -3.06 -12.46
N MET A 321 5.15 -4.00 -12.51
CA MET A 321 4.98 -5.10 -11.55
C MET A 321 5.25 -6.42 -12.26
N ARG A 322 6.30 -7.14 -11.84
CA ARG A 322 6.78 -8.32 -12.57
C ARG A 322 6.65 -9.62 -11.79
N HIS A 323 6.67 -9.55 -10.49
CA HIS A 323 6.56 -10.71 -9.62
C HIS A 323 5.81 -10.31 -8.34
N GLY A 324 4.95 -11.20 -7.84
CA GLY A 324 4.23 -10.96 -6.58
C GLY A 324 2.85 -11.61 -6.53
N HIS A 325 2.21 -11.52 -5.37
CA HIS A 325 0.85 -12.05 -5.19
C HIS A 325 -0.23 -11.12 -5.79
N GLY A 326 0.08 -9.87 -6.04
CA GLY A 326 -0.80 -8.92 -6.71
C GLY A 326 -0.09 -7.65 -7.16
N GLY A 327 -0.48 -7.06 -8.28
CA GLY A 327 0.12 -5.85 -8.80
C GLY A 327 -0.31 -4.62 -8.00
N VAL A 328 -1.57 -4.20 -8.15
CA VAL A 328 -2.17 -3.18 -7.29
C VAL A 328 -3.25 -3.82 -6.43
N VAL A 329 -3.04 -3.77 -5.13
CA VAL A 329 -3.87 -4.45 -4.14
C VAL A 329 -4.45 -3.46 -3.14
N ILE A 330 -5.71 -3.66 -2.75
CA ILE A 330 -6.34 -3.05 -1.59
C ILE A 330 -6.63 -4.17 -0.58
N GLY A 331 -6.02 -4.08 0.59
CA GLY A 331 -6.22 -5.09 1.63
C GLY A 331 -5.00 -5.97 1.93
N SER A 332 -5.21 -6.94 2.87
CA SER A 332 -6.47 -7.23 3.60
C SER A 332 -6.72 -6.31 4.81
N GLU A 333 -5.73 -5.65 5.35
CA GLU A 333 -5.82 -4.79 6.55
C GLU A 333 -6.48 -3.44 6.20
N ILE A 334 -7.81 -3.42 6.01
CA ILE A 334 -8.56 -2.24 5.53
C ILE A 334 -9.70 -1.81 6.47
N SER A 335 -9.63 -2.17 7.74
CA SER A 335 -10.73 -1.88 8.68
C SER A 335 -10.97 -0.39 8.91
N GLY A 336 -9.98 0.47 8.62
CA GLY A 336 -10.13 1.92 8.62
C GLY A 336 -10.70 2.53 7.33
N GLY A 337 -10.85 1.70 6.28
CA GLY A 337 -11.37 2.13 4.98
C GLY A 337 -10.32 2.59 3.97
N VAL A 338 -10.68 2.58 2.69
CA VAL A 338 -9.83 3.07 1.58
C VAL A 338 -10.72 3.82 0.59
N ARG A 339 -10.29 5.00 0.14
CA ARG A 339 -11.06 5.78 -0.83
C ARG A 339 -10.22 6.67 -1.75
N ASN A 340 -10.75 6.93 -2.94
CA ASN A 340 -10.12 7.77 -3.95
C ASN A 340 -8.73 7.25 -4.33
N VAL A 341 -8.67 6.05 -4.87
CA VAL A 341 -7.45 5.44 -5.41
C VAL A 341 -7.50 5.52 -6.93
N PHE A 342 -6.41 5.97 -7.53
CA PHE A 342 -6.27 6.14 -8.96
C PHE A 342 -5.04 5.40 -9.46
N VAL A 343 -5.21 4.59 -10.49
CA VAL A 343 -4.12 3.79 -11.11
C VAL A 343 -4.11 4.05 -12.61
N GLU A 344 -2.97 4.46 -13.15
CA GLU A 344 -2.86 4.71 -14.58
C GLU A 344 -1.49 4.35 -15.18
N ASN A 345 -1.46 3.99 -16.45
CA ASN A 345 -0.25 3.73 -17.22
C ASN A 345 0.68 2.69 -16.57
N CYS A 346 0.15 1.61 -16.00
CA CYS A 346 0.94 0.58 -15.34
C CYS A 346 1.04 -0.69 -16.20
N GLU A 347 2.18 -1.35 -16.09
CA GLU A 347 2.48 -2.64 -16.71
C GLU A 347 2.54 -3.72 -15.63
N MET A 348 1.76 -4.79 -15.79
CA MET A 348 1.68 -5.93 -14.88
C MET A 348 1.96 -7.20 -15.68
N SER A 349 3.17 -7.73 -15.62
CA SER A 349 3.54 -8.81 -16.51
C SER A 349 4.65 -9.68 -15.98
N SER A 350 4.30 -10.89 -15.70
CA SER A 350 5.17 -12.04 -15.51
C SER A 350 4.30 -13.25 -15.18
N PRO A 351 4.62 -14.46 -15.58
CA PRO A 351 3.93 -15.66 -15.13
C PRO A 351 3.88 -15.81 -13.59
N GLU A 352 4.86 -15.20 -12.90
CA GLU A 352 5.00 -15.20 -11.44
C GLU A 352 4.21 -14.07 -10.74
N LEU A 353 3.57 -13.17 -11.48
CA LEU A 353 2.60 -12.23 -10.93
C LEU A 353 1.23 -12.91 -10.87
N GLU A 354 0.79 -13.28 -9.68
CA GLU A 354 -0.42 -14.07 -9.55
C GLU A 354 -1.67 -13.30 -9.98
N ARG A 355 -1.80 -12.03 -9.56
CA ARG A 355 -3.01 -11.22 -9.82
C ARG A 355 -2.65 -9.82 -10.30
N GLY A 356 -3.39 -9.30 -11.25
CA GLY A 356 -3.18 -7.94 -11.75
C GLY A 356 -3.72 -6.92 -10.75
N ILE A 357 -5.04 -6.76 -10.72
CA ILE A 357 -5.77 -5.84 -9.83
C ILE A 357 -6.47 -6.67 -8.76
N ARG A 358 -6.34 -6.29 -7.51
CA ARG A 358 -6.85 -7.09 -6.41
C ARG A 358 -7.47 -6.26 -5.28
N ILE A 359 -8.68 -6.63 -4.87
CA ILE A 359 -9.28 -6.22 -3.58
C ILE A 359 -9.52 -7.48 -2.76
N LYS A 360 -8.99 -7.53 -1.55
CA LYS A 360 -9.15 -8.66 -0.62
C LYS A 360 -9.64 -8.16 0.73
N THR A 361 -10.79 -8.69 1.16
CA THR A 361 -11.42 -8.36 2.44
C THR A 361 -12.27 -9.52 2.95
N ASN A 362 -12.87 -9.37 4.11
CA ASN A 362 -13.78 -10.34 4.71
C ASN A 362 -14.62 -9.72 5.83
N SER A 363 -15.51 -10.49 6.45
CA SER A 363 -16.39 -9.97 7.51
C SER A 363 -15.69 -9.80 8.89
N VAL A 364 -14.46 -10.23 9.04
CA VAL A 364 -13.64 -9.93 10.23
C VAL A 364 -12.99 -8.54 10.10
N ARG A 365 -12.55 -8.18 8.90
CA ARG A 365 -11.98 -6.86 8.57
C ARG A 365 -13.04 -5.78 8.51
N GLY A 366 -14.14 -6.00 7.77
CA GLY A 366 -15.10 -4.95 7.44
C GLY A 366 -14.49 -3.88 6.56
N GLY A 367 -14.83 -2.62 6.85
CA GLY A 367 -14.28 -1.45 6.17
C GLY A 367 -15.05 -1.05 4.90
N LEU A 368 -14.86 0.21 4.51
CA LEU A 368 -15.40 0.79 3.29
C LEU A 368 -14.28 0.97 2.27
N ILE A 369 -14.42 0.36 1.09
CA ILE A 369 -13.56 0.59 -0.07
C ILE A 369 -14.42 1.26 -1.13
N GLU A 370 -14.06 2.48 -1.52
CA GLU A 370 -14.84 3.21 -2.53
C GLU A 370 -13.99 4.08 -3.44
N ASN A 371 -14.51 4.31 -4.65
CA ASN A 371 -13.89 5.20 -5.63
C ASN A 371 -12.49 4.72 -6.04
N PHE A 372 -12.44 3.54 -6.65
CA PHE A 372 -11.23 2.95 -7.20
C PHE A 372 -11.27 3.06 -8.74
N TYR A 373 -10.43 3.92 -9.28
CA TYR A 373 -10.40 4.27 -10.70
C TYR A 373 -9.10 3.80 -11.33
N ILE A 374 -9.20 3.04 -12.40
CA ILE A 374 -8.10 2.37 -13.08
C ILE A 374 -8.21 2.63 -14.57
N ARG A 375 -7.12 3.06 -15.21
CA ARG A 375 -7.08 3.25 -16.67
C ARG A 375 -5.71 2.98 -17.28
N ASP A 376 -5.74 2.66 -18.58
CA ASP A 376 -4.55 2.54 -19.41
C ASP A 376 -3.55 1.51 -18.82
N ILE A 377 -4.06 0.27 -18.58
CA ILE A 377 -3.31 -0.82 -17.98
C ILE A 377 -2.96 -1.87 -19.02
N THR A 378 -1.72 -2.28 -19.04
CA THR A 378 -1.26 -3.44 -19.81
C THR A 378 -0.93 -4.58 -18.86
N ILE A 379 -1.66 -5.68 -18.98
CA ILE A 379 -1.34 -6.96 -18.34
C ILE A 379 -0.74 -7.88 -19.39
N GLY A 380 0.50 -8.34 -19.17
CA GLY A 380 1.13 -9.31 -20.06
C GLY A 380 0.64 -10.72 -19.78
N GLU A 381 1.11 -11.33 -18.70
CA GLU A 381 0.65 -12.64 -18.22
C GLU A 381 0.44 -12.60 -16.71
N VAL A 382 -0.70 -13.15 -16.24
CA VAL A 382 -1.03 -13.30 -14.82
C VAL A 382 -1.89 -14.56 -14.62
N GLN A 383 -2.03 -15.02 -13.39
CA GLN A 383 -2.98 -16.10 -13.08
C GLN A 383 -4.43 -15.56 -13.14
N THR A 384 -4.73 -14.46 -12.46
CA THR A 384 -6.05 -13.82 -12.49
C THR A 384 -5.93 -12.32 -12.77
N ALA A 385 -6.68 -11.82 -13.75
CA ALA A 385 -6.57 -10.42 -14.13
C ALA A 385 -7.21 -9.46 -13.11
N ILE A 386 -8.43 -9.76 -12.67
CA ILE A 386 -9.21 -8.90 -11.75
C ILE A 386 -9.78 -9.75 -10.61
N VAL A 387 -9.42 -9.37 -9.37
CA VAL A 387 -9.89 -10.02 -8.15
C VAL A 387 -10.57 -9.02 -7.23
N ILE A 388 -11.80 -9.30 -6.80
CA ILE A 388 -12.50 -8.61 -5.71
C ILE A 388 -13.15 -9.70 -4.88
N ASP A 389 -12.49 -10.08 -3.77
CA ASP A 389 -12.90 -11.28 -3.04
C ASP A 389 -13.14 -10.98 -1.55
N PHE A 390 -14.37 -11.24 -1.11
CA PHE A 390 -14.79 -11.13 0.29
C PHE A 390 -14.59 -12.43 1.07
N ASP A 391 -14.20 -13.49 0.39
CA ASP A 391 -13.93 -14.81 0.99
C ASP A 391 -12.43 -15.03 1.21
N TYR A 392 -11.73 -13.95 1.64
CA TYR A 392 -10.30 -13.99 1.89
C TYR A 392 -10.01 -14.44 3.33
N GLU A 393 -9.04 -15.36 3.53
CA GLU A 393 -8.62 -15.92 4.82
C GLU A 393 -9.81 -16.39 5.68
N GLU A 394 -10.25 -15.58 6.65
CA GLU A 394 -11.32 -15.93 7.60
C GLU A 394 -12.71 -15.94 6.95
N GLY A 395 -12.84 -15.48 5.71
CA GLY A 395 -14.10 -15.47 4.97
C GLY A 395 -15.22 -14.76 5.72
N ASP A 396 -16.40 -15.38 5.80
CA ASP A 396 -17.59 -14.81 6.44
C ASP A 396 -17.72 -15.18 7.94
N ALA A 397 -16.61 -15.29 8.65
CA ALA A 397 -16.58 -15.65 10.08
C ALA A 397 -16.81 -14.48 11.04
N GLY A 398 -16.84 -13.23 10.57
CA GLY A 398 -16.93 -12.03 11.40
C GLY A 398 -18.28 -11.35 11.39
N GLN A 399 -18.36 -10.21 12.09
CA GLN A 399 -19.56 -9.39 12.25
C GLN A 399 -19.51 -8.05 11.50
N PHE A 400 -18.38 -7.73 10.88
CA PHE A 400 -18.12 -6.44 10.25
C PHE A 400 -18.24 -6.57 8.73
N THR A 401 -19.42 -6.30 8.20
CA THR A 401 -19.68 -6.45 6.77
C THR A 401 -18.88 -5.41 5.96
N PRO A 402 -18.00 -5.84 5.05
CA PRO A 402 -17.29 -4.90 4.17
C PRO A 402 -18.26 -4.27 3.15
N THR A 403 -17.93 -3.07 2.72
CA THR A 403 -18.60 -2.39 1.60
C THR A 403 -17.58 -2.05 0.54
N VAL A 404 -17.81 -2.51 -0.69
CA VAL A 404 -16.96 -2.19 -1.85
C VAL A 404 -17.83 -1.61 -2.95
N ARG A 405 -17.51 -0.38 -3.41
CA ARG A 405 -18.32 0.32 -4.39
C ARG A 405 -17.56 1.31 -5.27
N ASN A 406 -18.14 1.63 -6.42
CA ASN A 406 -17.62 2.60 -7.39
C ASN A 406 -16.22 2.22 -7.88
N ILE A 407 -16.13 1.10 -8.60
CA ILE A 407 -14.91 0.64 -9.23
C ILE A 407 -15.06 0.85 -10.74
N ASP A 408 -14.13 1.59 -11.32
CA ASP A 408 -14.15 1.87 -12.75
C ASP A 408 -12.81 1.48 -13.39
N ILE A 409 -12.83 0.56 -14.33
CA ILE A 409 -11.64 0.05 -15.03
C ILE A 409 -11.79 0.35 -16.51
N ARG A 410 -10.85 1.10 -17.09
CA ARG A 410 -10.89 1.53 -18.48
C ARG A 410 -9.61 1.25 -19.23
N ASN A 411 -9.73 0.97 -20.51
CA ASN A 411 -8.59 0.78 -21.40
C ASN A 411 -7.60 -0.26 -20.84
N LEU A 412 -8.09 -1.43 -20.44
CA LEU A 412 -7.26 -2.51 -19.96
C LEU A 412 -7.05 -3.53 -21.07
N ILE A 413 -5.80 -3.85 -21.34
CA ILE A 413 -5.42 -4.92 -22.26
C ILE A 413 -4.71 -6.01 -21.47
N CYS A 414 -5.29 -7.22 -21.42
CA CYS A 414 -4.65 -8.41 -20.86
C CYS A 414 -4.29 -9.37 -22.00
N GLN A 415 -3.01 -9.69 -22.16
CA GLN A 415 -2.55 -10.57 -23.21
C GLN A 415 -2.88 -12.03 -22.88
N LYS A 416 -2.65 -12.43 -21.60
CA LYS A 416 -2.91 -13.80 -21.15
C LYS A 416 -3.26 -13.84 -19.67
N ALA A 417 -4.30 -14.61 -19.33
CA ALA A 417 -4.67 -14.93 -17.96
C ALA A 417 -5.18 -16.37 -17.87
N GLN A 418 -4.93 -17.04 -16.76
CA GLN A 418 -5.61 -18.31 -16.50
C GLN A 418 -7.11 -18.07 -16.24
N GLN A 419 -7.42 -17.00 -15.51
CA GLN A 419 -8.76 -16.58 -15.17
C GLN A 419 -8.91 -15.05 -15.33
N VAL A 420 -10.03 -14.61 -15.92
CA VAL A 420 -10.30 -13.17 -16.07
C VAL A 420 -10.76 -12.57 -14.77
N PHE A 421 -11.79 -13.15 -14.12
CA PHE A 421 -12.44 -12.61 -12.93
C PHE A 421 -12.46 -13.59 -11.77
N GLN A 422 -12.14 -13.10 -10.58
CA GLN A 422 -12.49 -13.70 -9.29
C GLN A 422 -13.21 -12.60 -8.48
N VAL A 423 -14.49 -12.41 -8.77
CA VAL A 423 -15.29 -11.32 -8.17
C VAL A 423 -16.42 -11.94 -7.36
N ARG A 424 -16.32 -11.81 -6.04
CA ARG A 424 -17.26 -12.40 -5.09
C ARG A 424 -17.54 -11.45 -3.93
N GLY A 425 -18.78 -10.94 -3.87
CA GLY A 425 -19.31 -10.22 -2.70
C GLY A 425 -20.05 -11.13 -1.74
N TYR A 426 -20.71 -10.54 -0.74
CA TYR A 426 -21.69 -11.25 0.08
C TYR A 426 -23.12 -10.93 -0.39
N LYS A 427 -24.03 -11.89 -0.23
CA LYS A 427 -25.46 -11.66 -0.54
C LYS A 427 -26.04 -10.45 0.21
N ARG A 428 -25.60 -10.20 1.47
CA ARG A 428 -26.02 -9.06 2.29
C ARG A 428 -25.24 -7.77 1.99
N SER A 429 -24.16 -7.85 1.25
CA SER A 429 -23.34 -6.71 0.81
C SER A 429 -22.73 -7.01 -0.55
N PRO A 430 -23.48 -6.88 -1.62
CA PRO A 430 -22.96 -7.04 -2.96
C PRO A 430 -21.92 -5.97 -3.28
N ILE A 431 -21.00 -6.29 -4.17
CA ILE A 431 -20.08 -5.30 -4.74
C ILE A 431 -20.90 -4.37 -5.64
N GLN A 432 -20.81 -3.06 -5.43
CA GLN A 432 -21.68 -2.08 -6.06
C GLN A 432 -20.95 -1.25 -7.12
N ASN A 433 -21.60 -1.04 -8.25
CA ASN A 433 -21.13 -0.19 -9.33
C ASN A 433 -19.71 -0.60 -9.81
N LEU A 434 -19.57 -1.80 -10.31
CA LEU A 434 -18.38 -2.25 -11.02
C LEU A 434 -18.55 -1.95 -12.52
N HIS A 435 -17.69 -1.11 -13.04
CA HIS A 435 -17.70 -0.69 -14.44
C HIS A 435 -16.43 -1.16 -15.14
N LEU A 436 -16.57 -1.86 -16.25
CA LEU A 436 -15.50 -2.16 -17.20
C LEU A 436 -15.81 -1.43 -18.51
N ASN A 437 -14.87 -0.66 -19.02
CA ASN A 437 -15.02 0.04 -20.29
C ASN A 437 -13.77 -0.11 -21.15
N ASN A 438 -13.93 -0.57 -22.38
CA ASN A 438 -12.84 -0.80 -23.31
C ASN A 438 -11.76 -1.74 -22.72
N CYS A 439 -12.17 -2.94 -22.25
CA CYS A 439 -11.28 -3.93 -21.64
C CYS A 439 -11.18 -5.18 -22.50
N HIS A 440 -9.96 -5.59 -22.83
CA HIS A 440 -9.73 -6.69 -23.79
C HIS A 440 -8.84 -7.77 -23.17
N PHE A 441 -9.39 -8.96 -22.95
CA PHE A 441 -8.69 -10.14 -22.47
C PHE A 441 -8.43 -11.08 -23.66
N LYS A 442 -7.24 -10.99 -24.25
CA LYS A 442 -6.94 -11.63 -25.55
C LYS A 442 -6.85 -13.14 -25.47
N ASP A 443 -6.22 -13.65 -24.41
CA ASP A 443 -6.16 -15.09 -24.12
C ASP A 443 -6.51 -15.33 -22.66
N ALA A 444 -7.51 -16.18 -22.43
CA ALA A 444 -7.95 -16.56 -21.08
C ALA A 444 -8.40 -18.02 -21.07
N THR A 445 -7.95 -18.79 -20.09
CA THR A 445 -8.37 -20.19 -19.96
C THR A 445 -9.84 -20.29 -19.57
N ASN A 446 -10.30 -19.43 -18.65
CA ASN A 446 -11.71 -19.34 -18.24
C ASN A 446 -12.09 -17.90 -17.86
N ILE A 447 -13.40 -17.65 -17.85
CA ILE A 447 -13.95 -16.34 -17.45
C ILE A 447 -13.82 -16.14 -15.94
N GLY A 448 -14.05 -17.20 -15.15
CA GLY A 448 -14.00 -17.16 -13.70
C GLY A 448 -15.34 -16.91 -13.04
N ILE A 449 -15.32 -16.22 -11.90
CA ILE A 449 -16.46 -16.04 -11.00
C ILE A 449 -16.88 -14.57 -10.98
N LEU A 450 -18.20 -14.35 -11.13
CA LEU A 450 -18.85 -13.04 -10.97
C LEU A 450 -20.11 -13.27 -10.11
N GLU A 451 -20.01 -13.04 -8.81
CA GLU A 451 -21.08 -13.34 -7.85
C GLU A 451 -21.36 -12.17 -6.92
N GLN A 452 -22.63 -11.95 -6.62
CA GLN A 452 -23.10 -10.92 -5.69
C GLN A 452 -22.63 -9.50 -6.10
N LEU A 453 -22.98 -9.14 -7.32
CA LEU A 453 -22.75 -7.83 -7.92
C LEU A 453 -24.08 -7.06 -7.98
N ASP A 454 -24.04 -5.78 -7.68
CA ASP A 454 -25.14 -4.83 -7.86
C ASP A 454 -24.67 -3.72 -8.81
N ASN A 455 -25.36 -3.58 -9.96
CA ASN A 455 -25.00 -2.67 -11.03
C ASN A 455 -23.60 -2.94 -11.62
N PHE A 456 -23.41 -4.12 -12.22
CA PHE A 456 -22.23 -4.43 -13.03
C PHE A 456 -22.48 -4.02 -14.50
N VAL A 457 -21.56 -3.25 -15.06
CA VAL A 457 -21.61 -2.78 -16.45
C VAL A 457 -20.32 -3.15 -17.17
N ALA A 458 -20.47 -3.82 -18.31
CA ALA A 458 -19.37 -4.13 -19.24
C ALA A 458 -19.69 -3.46 -20.59
N ASP A 459 -18.90 -2.44 -20.96
CA ASP A 459 -19.04 -1.69 -22.21
C ASP A 459 -17.78 -1.84 -23.05
N ASN A 460 -17.92 -2.32 -24.27
CA ASN A 460 -16.81 -2.67 -25.17
C ASN A 460 -15.78 -3.61 -24.48
N VAL A 461 -16.26 -4.70 -23.88
CA VAL A 461 -15.42 -5.71 -23.23
C VAL A 461 -15.36 -6.95 -24.09
N THR A 462 -14.15 -7.47 -24.34
CA THR A 462 -13.97 -8.71 -25.11
C THR A 462 -13.13 -9.72 -24.35
N ILE A 463 -13.54 -11.00 -24.41
CA ILE A 463 -12.78 -12.14 -23.91
C ILE A 463 -12.53 -13.10 -25.08
N LYS A 464 -11.25 -13.34 -25.41
CA LYS A 464 -10.85 -14.15 -26.58
C LYS A 464 -11.47 -13.66 -27.91
N GLY A 465 -11.60 -12.33 -28.06
CA GLY A 465 -12.19 -11.68 -29.23
C GLY A 465 -13.71 -11.75 -29.29
N VAL A 466 -14.38 -12.37 -28.33
CA VAL A 466 -15.84 -12.43 -28.23
C VAL A 466 -16.33 -11.34 -27.29
N GLU A 467 -17.36 -10.61 -27.71
CA GLU A 467 -17.99 -9.59 -26.87
C GLU A 467 -18.56 -10.22 -25.60
N PHE A 468 -18.23 -9.62 -24.45
CA PHE A 468 -18.70 -10.04 -23.15
C PHE A 468 -19.85 -9.15 -22.70
N ASN A 469 -21.05 -9.70 -22.67
CA ASN A 469 -22.29 -9.04 -22.24
C ASN A 469 -22.72 -9.60 -20.88
N VAL A 470 -23.25 -8.73 -20.01
CA VAL A 470 -23.69 -9.05 -18.64
C VAL A 470 -25.23 -8.98 -18.57
#